data_4e95f0a881cec32d8fc31dfa9b8e02e7
#
_entry.id   4e95f0a881cec32d8fc31dfa9b8e02e7
#
_cell.length_a   1.000
_cell.length_b   1.000
_cell.length_c   1.000
_cell.angle_alpha   90.00
_cell.angle_beta   90.00
_cell.angle_gamma   90.00
#
_symmetry.space_group_name_H-M   'P 1'
#
loop_
_entity.id
_entity.type
_entity.pdbx_description
1 polymer ?
#
loop_
_entity_poly.entity_id
_entity_poly.type
_entity_poly.pdbx_seq_one_letter_code
_entity_poly.pdbx_strand_id
1 'polypeptide(L)'
;MISARFQGKPFNSTVIQVYAPTSDAEEAEAEQFYEDLQDLLELTPKKDVLFIIGDWNAKVGSQETPGVTGKFGLGMRNEAGRILIKFCQENALVIANTLFQQNKRRLYTWTSRDGQHQNQIDYILCSQRWRSSVQSAKTRPGADCGSDHELLITKFRLKLKKVGKNARPFRYDLNQIPYDYTVEVRNRFKGLDLIDRVPDELWNEVLDIVQETGIKTIPMEKKCKKAKWLSGKALQIEKRGEKQRRKGKI
;
A
#
# COMPACT_ATOMS: atom_id res chain seq x y z
N MET A 1 10.28 10.97 -23.36
CA MET A 1 10.14 10.25 -22.08
C MET A 1 10.77 8.88 -22.15
N ILE A 2 11.21 8.30 -21.00
CA ILE A 2 11.79 6.94 -20.93
C ILE A 2 11.10 6.20 -19.80
N SER A 3 10.68 4.96 -20.06
CA SER A 3 10.04 4.10 -19.06
C SER A 3 10.87 2.83 -18.83
N ALA A 4 11.08 2.47 -17.57
CA ALA A 4 11.77 1.24 -17.16
C ALA A 4 10.99 0.53 -16.08
N ARG A 5 10.84 -0.80 -16.23
CA ARG A 5 10.16 -1.65 -15.25
C ARG A 5 11.15 -2.57 -14.56
N PHE A 6 11.14 -2.53 -13.23
CA PHE A 6 12.01 -3.32 -12.37
C PHE A 6 11.21 -4.43 -11.71
N GLN A 7 11.73 -5.63 -11.79
CA GLN A 7 11.15 -6.77 -11.10
C GLN A 7 11.45 -6.69 -9.60
N GLY A 8 10.43 -6.81 -8.78
CA GLY A 8 10.52 -6.74 -7.33
C GLY A 8 9.62 -7.74 -6.62
N LYS A 9 9.88 -7.95 -5.34
CA LYS A 9 9.02 -8.75 -4.45
C LYS A 9 8.60 -7.91 -3.25
N PRO A 10 7.32 -7.81 -2.92
CA PRO A 10 6.16 -8.48 -3.54
C PRO A 10 5.56 -7.74 -4.74
N PHE A 11 6.05 -6.55 -5.11
CA PHE A 11 5.57 -5.75 -6.24
C PHE A 11 6.72 -5.35 -7.14
N ASN A 12 6.44 -5.27 -8.43
CA ASN A 12 7.32 -4.63 -9.39
C ASN A 12 7.24 -3.11 -9.22
N SER A 13 8.22 -2.41 -9.74
CA SER A 13 8.20 -0.95 -9.81
C SER A 13 8.43 -0.47 -11.25
N THR A 14 7.63 0.52 -11.65
CA THR A 14 7.79 1.21 -12.92
C THR A 14 8.29 2.62 -12.63
N VAL A 15 9.36 3.01 -13.32
CA VAL A 15 9.93 4.35 -13.23
C VAL A 15 9.82 4.98 -14.62
N ILE A 16 9.17 6.14 -14.69
CA ILE A 16 9.08 6.96 -15.90
C ILE A 16 9.95 8.20 -15.67
N GLN A 17 10.92 8.41 -16.52
CA GLN A 17 11.74 9.63 -16.52
C GLN A 17 11.18 10.59 -17.56
N VAL A 18 10.98 11.84 -17.15
CA VAL A 18 10.40 12.90 -17.97
C VAL A 18 11.31 14.12 -18.03
N TYR A 19 11.17 14.85 -19.11
CA TYR A 19 11.67 16.21 -19.26
C TYR A 19 10.53 17.02 -19.89
N ALA A 20 9.90 17.87 -19.09
CA ALA A 20 8.74 18.65 -19.53
C ALA A 20 9.18 19.88 -20.33
N PRO A 21 8.34 20.39 -21.23
CA PRO A 21 8.57 21.65 -21.92
C PRO A 21 8.83 22.79 -20.94
N THR A 22 9.63 23.75 -21.35
CA THR A 22 9.93 24.94 -20.55
C THR A 22 8.72 25.89 -20.52
N SER A 23 8.74 26.88 -19.61
CA SER A 23 7.67 27.88 -19.50
C SER A 23 7.49 28.73 -20.79
N ASP A 24 8.47 28.71 -21.67
CA ASP A 24 8.48 29.48 -22.92
C ASP A 24 8.05 28.64 -24.14
N ALA A 25 7.75 27.36 -23.93
CA ALA A 25 7.26 26.47 -24.98
C ALA A 25 5.81 26.81 -25.37
N GLU A 26 5.42 26.41 -26.57
CA GLU A 26 4.05 26.57 -27.04
C GLU A 26 3.08 25.70 -26.22
N GLU A 27 1.85 26.19 -26.02
CA GLU A 27 0.81 25.49 -25.26
C GLU A 27 0.54 24.09 -25.83
N ALA A 28 0.55 23.96 -27.16
CA ALA A 28 0.37 22.69 -27.85
C ALA A 28 1.46 21.66 -27.51
N GLU A 29 2.72 22.09 -27.30
CA GLU A 29 3.82 21.21 -26.89
C GLU A 29 3.60 20.70 -25.46
N ALA A 30 3.12 21.57 -24.57
CA ALA A 30 2.79 21.18 -23.22
C ALA A 30 1.59 20.20 -23.17
N GLU A 31 0.54 20.44 -23.96
CA GLU A 31 -0.60 19.52 -24.07
C GLU A 31 -0.14 18.13 -24.56
N GLN A 32 0.61 18.09 -25.67
CA GLN A 32 1.14 16.83 -26.21
C GLN A 32 2.00 16.08 -25.19
N PHE A 33 2.83 16.78 -24.41
CA PHE A 33 3.63 16.17 -23.35
C PHE A 33 2.76 15.46 -22.32
N TYR A 34 1.66 16.07 -21.86
CA TYR A 34 0.77 15.45 -20.87
C TYR A 34 -0.08 14.32 -21.46
N GLU A 35 -0.46 14.41 -22.74
CA GLU A 35 -1.13 13.31 -23.45
C GLU A 35 -0.22 12.08 -23.55
N ASP A 36 1.02 12.27 -24.03
CA ASP A 36 2.01 11.19 -24.13
C ASP A 36 2.28 10.54 -22.73
N LEU A 37 2.32 11.37 -21.69
CA LEU A 37 2.50 10.87 -20.33
C LEU A 37 1.26 10.09 -19.84
N GLN A 38 0.06 10.53 -20.20
CA GLN A 38 -1.19 9.82 -19.90
C GLN A 38 -1.21 8.45 -20.55
N ASP A 39 -0.82 8.34 -21.81
CA ASP A 39 -0.73 7.06 -22.53
C ASP A 39 0.25 6.10 -21.86
N LEU A 40 1.43 6.60 -21.43
CA LEU A 40 2.39 5.80 -20.68
C LEU A 40 1.84 5.33 -19.31
N LEU A 41 1.03 6.15 -18.65
CA LEU A 41 0.39 5.77 -17.39
C LEU A 41 -0.66 4.66 -17.60
N GLU A 42 -1.42 4.72 -18.67
CA GLU A 42 -2.43 3.71 -19.02
C GLU A 42 -1.78 2.36 -19.33
N LEU A 43 -0.62 2.36 -19.97
CA LEU A 43 0.18 1.16 -20.22
C LEU A 43 0.85 0.59 -18.97
N THR A 44 0.94 1.38 -17.89
CA THR A 44 1.61 0.96 -16.66
C THR A 44 0.71 0.03 -15.83
N PRO A 45 1.19 -1.17 -15.44
CA PRO A 45 0.39 -2.09 -14.64
C PRO A 45 -0.02 -1.50 -13.30
N LYS A 46 -1.32 -1.45 -13.00
CA LYS A 46 -1.90 -0.86 -11.76
C LYS A 46 -1.36 -1.48 -10.45
N LYS A 47 -0.74 -2.65 -10.52
CA LYS A 47 -0.14 -3.34 -9.37
C LYS A 47 1.28 -2.84 -9.06
N ASP A 48 1.94 -2.24 -10.02
CA ASP A 48 3.32 -1.79 -9.86
C ASP A 48 3.41 -0.55 -8.95
N VAL A 49 4.56 -0.39 -8.33
CA VAL A 49 4.90 0.85 -7.62
C VAL A 49 5.37 1.85 -8.67
N LEU A 50 4.56 2.88 -8.93
CA LEU A 50 4.86 3.88 -9.94
C LEU A 50 5.64 5.04 -9.34
N PHE A 51 6.74 5.42 -10.02
CA PHE A 51 7.45 6.68 -9.86
C PHE A 51 7.56 7.38 -11.20
N ILE A 52 7.31 8.70 -11.20
CA ILE A 52 7.60 9.57 -12.33
C ILE A 52 8.61 10.59 -11.84
N ILE A 53 9.78 10.61 -12.46
CA ILE A 53 10.91 11.42 -12.02
C ILE A 53 11.41 12.30 -13.16
N GLY A 54 11.91 13.48 -12.88
CA GLY A 54 12.54 14.32 -13.87
C GLY A 54 12.38 15.81 -13.62
N ASP A 55 12.79 16.56 -14.60
CA ASP A 55 12.59 18.00 -14.69
C ASP A 55 11.21 18.29 -15.29
N TRP A 56 10.40 18.97 -14.50
CA TRP A 56 9.02 19.32 -14.86
C TRP A 56 8.88 20.77 -15.35
N ASN A 57 9.96 21.55 -15.29
CA ASN A 57 9.96 22.97 -15.63
C ASN A 57 8.78 23.77 -15.01
N ALA A 58 8.30 23.30 -13.86
CA ALA A 58 7.10 23.76 -13.18
C ALA A 58 7.41 24.13 -11.73
N LYS A 59 6.78 25.18 -11.19
CA LYS A 59 6.89 25.55 -9.77
C LYS A 59 5.56 25.27 -9.10
N VAL A 60 5.49 24.24 -8.25
CA VAL A 60 4.27 23.89 -7.51
C VAL A 60 4.06 24.76 -6.27
N GLY A 61 5.14 25.37 -5.76
CA GLY A 61 5.09 26.29 -4.62
C GLY A 61 4.85 25.61 -3.28
N SER A 62 4.74 26.43 -2.22
CA SER A 62 4.53 26.00 -0.84
C SER A 62 3.04 25.87 -0.47
N GLN A 63 2.13 26.26 -1.34
CA GLN A 63 0.69 26.12 -1.10
C GLN A 63 0.27 24.65 -1.19
N GLU A 64 -0.21 24.11 -0.08
CA GLU A 64 -0.69 22.73 -0.02
C GLU A 64 -1.92 22.53 -0.92
N THR A 65 -1.90 21.43 -1.67
CA THR A 65 -3.07 20.91 -2.40
C THR A 65 -3.36 19.52 -1.83
N PRO A 66 -4.49 19.35 -1.10
CA PRO A 66 -4.79 18.10 -0.43
C PRO A 66 -4.70 16.89 -1.37
N GLY A 67 -3.97 15.86 -0.93
CA GLY A 67 -3.79 14.63 -1.71
C GLY A 67 -2.67 14.68 -2.77
N VAL A 68 -2.21 15.86 -3.19
CA VAL A 68 -1.20 16.01 -4.26
C VAL A 68 0.10 16.59 -3.74
N THR A 69 0.07 17.76 -3.11
CA THR A 69 1.26 18.42 -2.57
C THR A 69 1.17 18.57 -1.05
N GLY A 70 2.32 18.57 -0.37
CA GLY A 70 2.43 19.08 0.99
C GLY A 70 2.76 20.58 1.00
N LYS A 71 2.96 21.10 2.21
CA LYS A 71 3.25 22.52 2.45
C LYS A 71 4.74 22.89 2.41
N PHE A 72 5.60 21.96 2.02
CA PHE A 72 7.05 22.15 2.07
C PHE A 72 7.69 22.31 0.68
N GLY A 73 6.92 22.77 -0.32
CA GLY A 73 7.46 23.19 -1.60
C GLY A 73 8.15 24.55 -1.52
N LEU A 74 8.92 24.91 -2.54
CA LEU A 74 9.68 26.17 -2.62
C LEU A 74 8.95 27.23 -3.43
N GLY A 75 8.82 28.43 -2.88
CA GLY A 75 8.35 29.62 -3.60
C GLY A 75 6.85 29.65 -3.91
N MET A 76 6.49 30.37 -4.95
CA MET A 76 5.12 30.52 -5.43
C MET A 76 4.85 29.59 -6.63
N ARG A 77 3.61 29.17 -6.77
CA ARG A 77 3.13 28.36 -7.88
C ARG A 77 3.02 29.21 -9.15
N ASN A 78 3.55 28.68 -10.26
CA ASN A 78 3.37 29.25 -11.60
C ASN A 78 2.29 28.46 -12.38
N GLU A 79 2.03 28.85 -13.62
CA GLU A 79 1.01 28.22 -14.47
C GLU A 79 1.36 26.76 -14.77
N ALA A 80 2.60 26.46 -15.19
CA ALA A 80 3.03 25.08 -15.39
C ALA A 80 2.85 24.22 -14.13
N GLY A 81 3.07 24.81 -12.92
CA GLY A 81 2.82 24.14 -11.65
C GLY A 81 1.33 23.87 -11.40
N ARG A 82 0.40 24.71 -11.89
CA ARG A 82 -1.04 24.44 -11.82
C ARG A 82 -1.43 23.27 -12.71
N ILE A 83 -0.89 23.24 -13.94
CA ILE A 83 -1.13 22.13 -14.89
C ILE A 83 -0.62 20.82 -14.30
N LEU A 84 0.62 20.79 -13.79
CA LEU A 84 1.17 19.61 -13.13
C LEU A 84 0.32 19.12 -11.96
N ILE A 85 -0.16 20.02 -11.12
CA ILE A 85 -1.03 19.66 -9.99
C ILE A 85 -2.36 19.10 -10.47
N LYS A 86 -2.98 19.69 -11.49
CA LYS A 86 -4.22 19.19 -12.11
C LYS A 86 -4.02 17.77 -12.63
N PHE A 87 -2.96 17.55 -13.40
CA PHE A 87 -2.58 16.21 -13.89
C PHE A 87 -2.41 15.20 -12.75
N CYS A 88 -1.74 15.61 -11.66
CA CYS A 88 -1.57 14.75 -10.48
C CYS A 88 -2.90 14.42 -9.78
N GLN A 89 -3.86 15.36 -9.76
CA GLN A 89 -5.20 15.14 -9.19
C GLN A 89 -5.97 14.10 -9.99
N GLU A 90 -5.99 14.24 -11.31
CA GLU A 90 -6.68 13.35 -12.25
C GLU A 90 -6.12 11.92 -12.21
N ASN A 91 -4.81 11.78 -12.00
CA ASN A 91 -4.11 10.49 -12.02
C ASN A 91 -3.79 9.91 -10.63
N ALA A 92 -4.37 10.46 -9.57
CA ALA A 92 -4.12 10.06 -8.19
C ALA A 92 -2.63 9.94 -7.84
N LEU A 93 -1.84 10.96 -8.25
CA LEU A 93 -0.42 11.10 -7.98
C LEU A 93 -0.15 12.08 -6.83
N VAL A 94 1.00 11.94 -6.20
CA VAL A 94 1.50 12.83 -5.15
C VAL A 94 2.92 13.27 -5.45
N ILE A 95 3.23 14.53 -5.22
CA ILE A 95 4.55 15.14 -5.43
C ILE A 95 5.38 14.96 -4.15
N ALA A 96 6.26 13.96 -4.16
CA ALA A 96 6.92 13.44 -2.97
C ALA A 96 7.82 14.47 -2.25
N ASN A 97 8.55 15.29 -2.98
CA ASN A 97 9.49 16.24 -2.37
C ASN A 97 8.82 17.45 -1.70
N THR A 98 7.52 17.65 -1.88
CA THR A 98 6.75 18.67 -1.15
C THR A 98 6.24 18.20 0.23
N LEU A 99 6.38 16.89 0.52
CA LEU A 99 5.80 16.27 1.72
C LEU A 99 6.67 16.42 2.98
N PHE A 100 7.95 16.77 2.83
CA PHE A 100 8.91 16.73 3.92
C PHE A 100 9.51 18.10 4.18
N GLN A 101 9.52 18.50 5.44
CA GLN A 101 10.22 19.71 5.87
C GLN A 101 11.74 19.55 5.67
N GLN A 102 12.33 20.47 4.96
CA GLN A 102 13.76 20.53 4.68
C GLN A 102 14.29 21.97 4.85
N ASN A 103 15.59 22.08 5.08
CA ASN A 103 16.28 23.38 5.01
C ASN A 103 16.21 23.92 3.57
N LYS A 104 16.14 25.23 3.37
CA LYS A 104 16.03 25.86 2.05
C LYS A 104 17.06 25.31 1.04
N ARG A 105 18.33 25.16 1.44
CA ARG A 105 19.39 24.58 0.61
C ARG A 105 19.20 23.11 0.18
N ARG A 106 18.13 22.45 0.64
CA ARG A 106 17.76 21.08 0.25
C ARG A 106 16.40 21.01 -0.42
N LEU A 107 15.84 22.16 -0.77
CA LEU A 107 14.56 22.25 -1.47
C LEU A 107 14.75 22.58 -2.94
N TYR A 108 15.65 23.52 -3.27
CA TYR A 108 15.90 23.87 -4.68
C TYR A 108 16.56 22.72 -5.41
N THR A 109 16.21 22.56 -6.67
CA THR A 109 16.71 21.50 -7.55
C THR A 109 17.48 22.08 -8.72
N TRP A 110 17.40 23.39 -8.95
CA TRP A 110 18.07 24.09 -10.02
C TRP A 110 18.58 25.46 -9.53
N THR A 111 19.73 25.86 -10.03
CA THR A 111 20.32 27.16 -9.75
C THR A 111 20.69 27.83 -11.06
N SER A 112 20.33 29.12 -11.23
CA SER A 112 20.68 29.89 -12.42
C SER A 112 22.22 30.03 -12.54
N ARG A 113 22.70 30.22 -13.75
CA ARG A 113 24.15 30.36 -14.04
C ARG A 113 24.83 31.50 -13.30
N ASP A 114 24.08 32.56 -12.97
CA ASP A 114 24.53 33.68 -12.14
C ASP A 114 24.48 33.41 -10.63
N GLY A 115 23.97 32.26 -10.22
CA GLY A 115 23.81 31.85 -8.84
C GLY A 115 22.72 32.59 -8.03
N GLN A 116 22.00 33.55 -8.65
CA GLN A 116 21.06 34.43 -7.94
C GLN A 116 19.67 33.80 -7.78
N HIS A 117 19.28 32.90 -8.68
CA HIS A 117 17.96 32.29 -8.69
C HIS A 117 18.04 30.80 -8.39
N GLN A 118 17.25 30.37 -7.44
CA GLN A 118 17.15 28.97 -7.04
C GLN A 118 15.68 28.53 -7.09
N ASN A 119 15.39 27.52 -7.89
CA ASN A 119 14.04 27.01 -8.11
C ASN A 119 13.94 25.53 -7.78
N GLN A 120 12.74 25.09 -7.45
CA GLN A 120 12.37 23.68 -7.35
C GLN A 120 11.51 23.37 -8.56
N ILE A 121 12.09 22.67 -9.53
CA ILE A 121 11.48 22.31 -10.81
C ILE A 121 11.57 20.83 -11.12
N ASP A 122 12.46 20.11 -10.42
CA ASP A 122 12.53 18.65 -10.47
C ASP A 122 11.66 18.06 -9.38
N TYR A 123 10.84 17.09 -9.74
CA TYR A 123 9.95 16.40 -8.81
C TYR A 123 10.02 14.91 -9.00
N ILE A 124 9.74 14.21 -7.90
CA ILE A 124 9.47 12.76 -7.86
C ILE A 124 8.03 12.60 -7.52
N LEU A 125 7.25 12.09 -8.46
CA LEU A 125 5.86 11.76 -8.25
C LEU A 125 5.73 10.27 -7.95
N CYS A 126 4.73 9.92 -7.15
CA CYS A 126 4.34 8.52 -6.94
C CYS A 126 2.81 8.42 -6.78
N SER A 127 2.24 7.24 -7.01
CA SER A 127 0.81 7.04 -6.79
C SER A 127 0.44 7.31 -5.32
N GLN A 128 -0.70 7.93 -5.06
CA GLN A 128 -1.22 8.23 -3.71
C GLN A 128 -1.28 6.98 -2.82
N ARG A 129 -1.57 5.83 -3.41
CA ARG A 129 -1.53 4.53 -2.74
C ARG A 129 -0.21 4.28 -2.00
N TRP A 130 0.91 4.74 -2.54
CA TRP A 130 2.26 4.51 -2.02
C TRP A 130 2.84 5.69 -1.25
N ARG A 131 2.09 6.79 -1.08
CA ARG A 131 2.53 7.98 -0.35
C ARG A 131 3.17 7.67 1.00
N SER A 132 2.54 6.79 1.78
CA SER A 132 3.04 6.42 3.11
C SER A 132 4.33 5.60 3.10
N SER A 133 4.74 5.10 1.93
CA SER A 133 5.99 4.36 1.73
C SER A 133 7.17 5.28 1.44
N VAL A 134 6.93 6.53 1.04
CA VAL A 134 7.96 7.56 0.92
C VAL A 134 8.38 7.99 2.32
N GLN A 135 9.66 7.88 2.63
CA GLN A 135 10.22 8.20 3.96
C GLN A 135 10.89 9.57 4.00
N SER A 136 11.49 10.00 2.90
CA SER A 136 12.12 11.30 2.77
C SER A 136 12.33 11.64 1.29
N ALA A 137 12.31 12.92 0.96
CA ALA A 137 12.74 13.44 -0.33
C ALA A 137 13.49 14.75 -0.09
N LYS A 138 14.67 14.90 -0.71
CA LYS A 138 15.53 16.07 -0.54
C LYS A 138 16.61 16.12 -1.60
N THR A 139 17.11 17.31 -1.88
CA THR A 139 18.32 17.46 -2.69
C THR A 139 19.59 17.18 -1.88
N ARG A 140 20.66 16.88 -2.59
CA ARG A 140 22.03 16.71 -2.09
C ARG A 140 22.93 17.77 -2.70
N PRO A 141 22.95 19.01 -2.15
CA PRO A 141 23.85 20.05 -2.59
C PRO A 141 25.30 19.58 -2.48
N GLY A 142 26.08 19.83 -3.53
CA GLY A 142 27.48 19.42 -3.58
C GLY A 142 27.72 17.99 -4.07
N ALA A 143 26.70 17.27 -4.54
CA ALA A 143 26.91 16.12 -5.40
C ALA A 143 27.22 16.66 -6.80
N ASP A 144 28.47 17.06 -7.00
CA ASP A 144 28.94 17.67 -8.26
C ASP A 144 28.84 16.65 -9.40
N CYS A 145 27.93 16.93 -10.31
CA CYS A 145 27.80 16.18 -11.58
C CYS A 145 28.00 17.09 -12.80
N GLY A 146 28.55 18.29 -12.61
CA GLY A 146 28.79 19.28 -13.68
C GLY A 146 27.49 19.87 -14.25
N SER A 147 26.40 19.86 -13.50
CA SER A 147 25.05 20.34 -13.88
C SER A 147 24.66 21.53 -13.00
N ASP A 148 23.81 22.39 -13.52
CA ASP A 148 23.11 23.43 -12.78
C ASP A 148 21.90 22.87 -11.96
N HIS A 149 21.63 21.56 -12.09
CA HIS A 149 20.66 20.85 -11.27
C HIS A 149 21.31 20.11 -10.11
N GLU A 150 20.61 20.09 -8.98
CA GLU A 150 21.00 19.36 -7.78
C GLU A 150 20.45 17.93 -7.79
N LEU A 151 21.24 16.98 -7.32
CA LEU A 151 20.80 15.59 -7.20
C LEU A 151 19.62 15.46 -6.23
N LEU A 152 18.43 15.13 -6.73
CA LEU A 152 17.23 14.86 -5.94
C LEU A 152 17.16 13.38 -5.55
N ILE A 153 17.04 13.10 -4.25
CA ILE A 153 17.00 11.75 -3.70
C ILE A 153 15.73 11.53 -2.91
N THR A 154 15.05 10.42 -3.19
CA THR A 154 13.93 9.94 -2.39
C THR A 154 14.24 8.58 -1.77
N LYS A 155 13.98 8.46 -0.46
CA LYS A 155 14.03 7.19 0.24
C LYS A 155 12.64 6.59 0.30
N PHE A 156 12.50 5.42 -0.30
CA PHE A 156 11.24 4.69 -0.36
C PHE A 156 11.35 3.36 0.38
N ARG A 157 10.31 3.03 1.16
CA ARG A 157 10.19 1.73 1.83
C ARG A 157 8.75 1.26 1.75
N LEU A 158 8.51 0.17 1.05
CA LEU A 158 7.19 -0.43 0.94
C LEU A 158 6.60 -0.71 2.33
N LYS A 159 5.49 -0.02 2.62
CA LYS A 159 4.65 -0.30 3.78
C LYS A 159 3.42 -1.05 3.32
N LEU A 160 3.46 -2.37 3.46
CA LEU A 160 2.28 -3.18 3.23
C LEU A 160 1.33 -3.01 4.41
N LYS A 161 0.06 -2.73 4.12
CA LYS A 161 -0.98 -2.80 5.15
C LYS A 161 -0.97 -4.23 5.68
N LYS A 162 -0.74 -4.40 6.97
CA LYS A 162 -0.97 -5.71 7.61
C LYS A 162 -2.43 -6.02 7.36
N VAL A 163 -2.70 -6.99 6.50
CA VAL A 163 -4.02 -7.62 6.44
C VAL A 163 -4.21 -8.14 7.85
N GLY A 164 -5.22 -7.60 8.56
CA GLY A 164 -5.58 -8.12 9.87
C GLY A 164 -5.67 -9.63 9.69
N LYS A 165 -5.11 -10.40 10.62
CA LYS A 165 -5.27 -11.86 10.58
C LYS A 165 -6.78 -12.06 10.44
N ASN A 166 -7.24 -12.50 9.27
CA ASN A 166 -8.61 -12.96 9.15
C ASN A 166 -8.78 -13.91 10.31
N ALA A 167 -9.75 -13.63 11.18
CA ALA A 167 -10.08 -14.55 12.25
C ALA A 167 -10.21 -15.90 11.56
N ARG A 168 -9.29 -16.82 11.86
CA ARG A 168 -9.37 -18.14 11.27
C ARG A 168 -10.76 -18.65 11.59
N PRO A 169 -11.52 -19.14 10.62
CA PRO A 169 -12.83 -19.67 10.89
C PRO A 169 -12.71 -20.65 12.06
N PHE A 170 -13.65 -20.58 12.97
CA PHE A 170 -13.67 -21.46 14.12
C PHE A 170 -13.63 -22.90 13.61
N ARG A 171 -12.66 -23.68 14.10
CA ARG A 171 -12.61 -25.12 13.82
C ARG A 171 -13.29 -25.83 14.96
N TYR A 172 -14.33 -26.56 14.65
CA TYR A 172 -15.00 -27.45 15.55
C TYR A 172 -14.26 -28.77 15.61
N ASP A 173 -14.25 -29.41 16.79
CA ASP A 173 -13.67 -30.76 16.94
C ASP A 173 -14.69 -31.79 16.46
N LEU A 174 -14.61 -32.14 15.19
CA LEU A 174 -15.52 -33.12 14.57
C LEU A 174 -15.36 -34.55 15.13
N ASN A 175 -14.28 -34.81 15.91
CA ASN A 175 -14.11 -36.10 16.59
C ASN A 175 -14.91 -36.18 17.92
N GLN A 176 -15.43 -35.05 18.39
CA GLN A 176 -16.18 -34.93 19.64
C GLN A 176 -17.56 -34.31 19.40
N ILE A 177 -18.32 -34.88 18.45
CA ILE A 177 -19.71 -34.45 18.20
C ILE A 177 -20.59 -34.97 19.33
N PRO A 178 -21.16 -34.11 20.18
CA PRO A 178 -22.02 -34.52 21.29
C PRO A 178 -23.34 -35.13 20.78
N TYR A 179 -23.89 -36.06 21.53
CA TYR A 179 -25.20 -36.64 21.21
C TYR A 179 -26.31 -35.56 21.14
N ASP A 180 -26.22 -34.55 21.96
CA ASP A 180 -27.14 -33.39 21.97
C ASP A 180 -27.21 -32.66 20.63
N TYR A 181 -26.10 -32.60 19.88
CA TYR A 181 -26.09 -32.07 18.50
C TYR A 181 -27.05 -32.85 17.61
N THR A 182 -26.95 -34.16 17.63
CA THR A 182 -27.79 -35.05 16.81
C THR A 182 -29.26 -34.92 17.16
N VAL A 183 -29.56 -34.81 18.45
CA VAL A 183 -30.94 -34.65 18.94
C VAL A 183 -31.52 -33.30 18.50
N GLU A 184 -30.77 -32.20 18.68
CA GLU A 184 -31.24 -30.86 18.35
C GLU A 184 -31.42 -30.68 16.85
N VAL A 185 -30.47 -31.13 16.01
CA VAL A 185 -30.62 -31.14 14.55
C VAL A 185 -31.83 -31.93 14.10
N ARG A 186 -32.02 -33.15 14.65
CA ARG A 186 -33.17 -33.98 14.31
C ARG A 186 -34.50 -33.32 14.67
N ASN A 187 -34.58 -32.66 15.82
CA ASN A 187 -35.78 -31.96 16.26
C ASN A 187 -36.12 -30.77 15.35
N ARG A 188 -35.11 -29.99 14.94
CA ARG A 188 -35.31 -28.86 14.02
C ARG A 188 -35.70 -29.33 12.63
N PHE A 189 -35.13 -30.43 12.12
CA PHE A 189 -35.48 -30.99 10.81
C PHE A 189 -36.93 -31.55 10.79
N LYS A 190 -37.45 -32.04 11.91
CA LYS A 190 -38.86 -32.45 11.99
C LYS A 190 -39.82 -31.29 11.84
N GLY A 191 -39.41 -30.08 12.16
CA GLY A 191 -40.19 -28.85 12.00
C GLY A 191 -40.08 -28.17 10.63
N LEU A 192 -39.24 -28.68 9.72
CA LEU A 192 -39.12 -28.16 8.38
C LEU A 192 -40.35 -28.51 7.54
N ASP A 193 -40.95 -27.48 6.96
CA ASP A 193 -42.00 -27.68 5.96
C ASP A 193 -41.30 -27.92 4.60
N LEU A 194 -41.56 -29.10 4.01
CA LEU A 194 -40.93 -29.55 2.79
C LEU A 194 -41.82 -29.37 1.55
N ILE A 195 -43.09 -28.93 1.76
CA ILE A 195 -44.09 -28.86 0.69
C ILE A 195 -44.03 -27.47 0.02
N ASP A 196 -44.00 -27.44 -1.30
CA ASP A 196 -44.06 -26.23 -2.16
C ASP A 196 -43.01 -25.14 -1.88
N ARG A 197 -41.81 -25.50 -1.43
CA ARG A 197 -40.72 -24.53 -1.19
C ARG A 197 -39.65 -24.54 -2.29
N VAL A 198 -39.08 -23.35 -2.52
CA VAL A 198 -37.95 -23.19 -3.45
C VAL A 198 -36.71 -23.92 -2.90
N PRO A 199 -36.06 -24.79 -3.69
CA PRO A 199 -34.93 -25.60 -3.22
C PRO A 199 -33.79 -24.80 -2.58
N ASP A 200 -33.47 -23.59 -3.09
CA ASP A 200 -32.41 -22.73 -2.56
C ASP A 200 -32.76 -22.16 -1.16
N GLU A 201 -34.01 -21.82 -0.91
CA GLU A 201 -34.48 -21.35 0.39
C GLU A 201 -34.41 -22.47 1.42
N LEU A 202 -34.88 -23.67 1.05
CA LEU A 202 -34.80 -24.84 1.89
C LEU A 202 -33.37 -25.22 2.24
N TRP A 203 -32.47 -25.13 1.24
CA TRP A 203 -31.02 -25.38 1.44
C TRP A 203 -30.39 -24.41 2.42
N ASN A 204 -30.71 -23.11 2.33
CA ASN A 204 -30.22 -22.10 3.26
C ASN A 204 -30.71 -22.36 4.68
N GLU A 205 -31.98 -22.73 4.88
CA GLU A 205 -32.53 -23.06 6.19
C GLU A 205 -31.88 -24.32 6.79
N VAL A 206 -31.61 -25.35 5.98
CA VAL A 206 -30.83 -26.52 6.39
C VAL A 206 -29.44 -26.15 6.84
N LEU A 207 -28.74 -25.27 6.08
CA LEU A 207 -27.41 -24.79 6.44
C LEU A 207 -27.42 -24.02 7.76
N ASP A 208 -28.40 -23.14 7.95
CA ASP A 208 -28.56 -22.36 9.19
C ASP A 208 -28.79 -23.26 10.40
N ILE A 209 -29.67 -24.26 10.29
CA ILE A 209 -29.91 -25.24 11.36
C ILE A 209 -28.64 -25.98 11.75
N VAL A 210 -27.87 -26.46 10.76
CA VAL A 210 -26.63 -27.21 10.97
C VAL A 210 -25.57 -26.31 11.63
N GLN A 211 -25.43 -25.08 11.12
CA GLN A 211 -24.43 -24.14 11.63
C GLN A 211 -24.74 -23.64 13.02
N GLU A 212 -25.97 -23.18 13.29
CA GLU A 212 -26.39 -22.69 14.60
C GLU A 212 -26.28 -23.78 15.66
N THR A 213 -26.75 -24.97 15.34
CA THR A 213 -26.67 -26.12 16.28
C THR A 213 -25.22 -26.51 16.52
N GLY A 214 -24.36 -26.48 15.46
CA GLY A 214 -22.94 -26.74 15.58
C GLY A 214 -22.21 -25.72 16.46
N ILE A 215 -22.52 -24.43 16.31
CA ILE A 215 -21.97 -23.36 17.16
C ILE A 215 -22.33 -23.58 18.65
N LYS A 216 -23.53 -24.04 18.92
CA LYS A 216 -24.07 -24.18 20.28
C LYS A 216 -23.58 -25.43 20.99
N THR A 217 -23.45 -26.55 20.29
CA THR A 217 -23.24 -27.86 20.91
C THR A 217 -21.85 -28.47 20.68
N ILE A 218 -21.20 -28.21 19.56
CA ILE A 218 -19.87 -28.80 19.24
C ILE A 218 -18.76 -28.01 19.91
N PRO A 219 -17.87 -28.66 20.70
CA PRO A 219 -16.76 -27.97 21.33
C PRO A 219 -15.76 -27.46 20.30
N MET A 220 -15.20 -26.28 20.54
CA MET A 220 -14.14 -25.72 19.69
C MET A 220 -12.85 -26.53 19.82
N GLU A 221 -12.20 -26.79 18.67
CA GLU A 221 -10.88 -27.40 18.66
C GLU A 221 -9.91 -26.57 19.52
N LYS A 222 -9.34 -27.16 20.57
CA LYS A 222 -8.36 -26.48 21.43
C LYS A 222 -7.14 -26.10 20.60
N LYS A 223 -6.85 -24.79 20.50
CA LYS A 223 -5.67 -24.28 19.79
C LYS A 223 -4.42 -24.94 20.37
N CYS A 224 -3.78 -25.80 19.61
CA CYS A 224 -2.46 -26.30 19.97
C CYS A 224 -1.47 -25.12 19.89
N LYS A 225 -0.97 -24.66 21.03
CA LYS A 225 -0.06 -23.51 21.15
C LYS A 225 1.34 -23.80 20.58
N LYS A 226 1.63 -25.02 20.18
CA LYS A 226 2.99 -25.45 19.75
C LYS A 226 3.02 -25.79 18.26
N ALA A 227 4.12 -25.38 17.63
CA ALA A 227 4.32 -25.58 16.20
C ALA A 227 4.35 -27.10 15.86
N LYS A 228 3.61 -27.51 14.83
CA LYS A 228 3.51 -28.92 14.35
C LYS A 228 4.83 -29.56 13.94
N TRP A 229 5.93 -28.80 13.86
CA TRP A 229 7.26 -29.30 13.50
C TRP A 229 8.04 -29.93 14.66
N LEU A 230 7.57 -29.75 15.91
CA LEU A 230 8.16 -30.43 17.06
C LEU A 230 7.66 -31.88 17.15
N SER A 231 8.59 -32.82 17.12
CA SER A 231 8.25 -34.24 17.27
C SER A 231 7.62 -34.53 18.64
N GLY A 232 6.76 -35.55 18.74
CA GLY A 232 6.15 -35.94 20.01
C GLY A 232 7.13 -36.16 21.14
N LYS A 233 8.34 -36.67 20.83
CA LYS A 233 9.45 -36.86 21.80
C LYS A 233 9.96 -35.50 22.32
N ALA A 234 10.13 -34.50 21.46
CA ALA A 234 10.58 -33.16 21.86
C ALA A 234 9.55 -32.47 22.78
N LEU A 235 8.27 -32.65 22.51
CA LEU A 235 7.17 -32.14 23.36
C LEU A 235 7.14 -32.81 24.75
N GLN A 236 7.49 -34.10 24.83
CA GLN A 236 7.58 -34.80 26.12
C GLN A 236 8.77 -34.32 26.97
N ILE A 237 9.93 -34.07 26.33
CA ILE A 237 11.12 -33.56 27.02
C ILE A 237 10.86 -32.16 27.58
N GLU A 238 10.19 -31.28 26.80
CA GLU A 238 9.84 -29.94 27.25
C GLU A 238 8.87 -29.95 28.43
N LYS A 239 7.84 -30.83 28.40
CA LYS A 239 6.90 -31.00 29.51
C LYS A 239 7.59 -31.51 30.77
N ARG A 240 8.60 -32.42 30.64
CA ARG A 240 9.39 -32.87 31.77
C ARG A 240 10.26 -31.75 32.35
N GLY A 241 10.86 -30.94 31.51
CA GLY A 241 11.67 -29.76 31.90
C GLY A 241 10.85 -28.72 32.64
N GLU A 242 9.63 -28.39 32.15
CA GLU A 242 8.72 -27.48 32.84
C GLU A 242 8.26 -28.00 34.21
N LYS A 243 8.02 -29.31 34.33
CA LYS A 243 7.63 -29.95 35.59
C LYS A 243 8.74 -29.92 36.64
N GLN A 244 9.99 -30.07 36.21
CA GLN A 244 11.14 -29.98 37.10
C GLN A 244 11.41 -28.52 37.53
N ARG A 245 11.29 -27.53 36.63
CA ARG A 245 11.43 -26.12 36.99
C ARG A 245 10.36 -25.65 37.98
N ARG A 246 9.16 -26.21 37.95
CA ARG A 246 8.08 -25.90 38.93
C ARG A 246 8.35 -26.55 40.28
N LYS A 247 9.05 -27.69 40.33
CA LYS A 247 9.42 -28.37 41.61
C LYS A 247 10.66 -27.75 42.27
N GLY A 248 11.54 -27.05 41.53
CA GLY A 248 12.72 -26.40 42.08
C GLY A 248 12.49 -24.93 42.49
N LYS A 249 11.27 -24.46 42.61
CA LYS A 249 10.85 -23.13 43.10
C LYS A 249 10.03 -23.21 44.39
N ILE A 250 10.42 -24.15 45.30
CA ILE A 250 9.97 -24.19 46.70
C ILE A 250 11.19 -23.97 47.56
#